data_51dff981f86b025a73846170d1e618f9
#
_entry.id   51dff981f86b025a73846170d1e618f9
#
_cell.length_a   1.000
_cell.length_b   1.000
_cell.length_c   1.000
_cell.angle_alpha   90.00
_cell.angle_beta   90.00
_cell.angle_gamma   90.00
#
_symmetry.space_group_name_H-M   'P 1'
#
loop_
_entity.id
_entity.type
_entity.pdbx_description
1 polymer ?
#
loop_
_entity_poly.entity_id
_entity_poly.type
_entity_poly.pdbx_seq_one_letter_code
_entity_poly.pdbx_strand_id
1 'polypeptide(L)'
;MSVGEEEWARERAWFGRDGESAPGPLARQFADLTRTLLDVTPTVNGVLKLVVGAATALVPDADLVSVTLRDVDGTFHTPVETGPVASRLDQVQYDHGEGPCVESARPDGPAVGWSQDLGSDPRWPAFGPAAARHGYHSVLATALLPDARPPRLSGALNIYSHARGAFDARAIDVALLLATHASLALAHTEAVASAELEAAHLRRAVDSRDVIGQAKGILMQRRGITADEAFDVLRRASQDLNVKLADLAKALASRHTEVELPAAEA
;
A
#
# COMPACT_ATOMS: atom_id res chain seq x y z
N MET A 1 38.63 8.24 -2.78
CA MET A 1 37.29 8.67 -3.26
C MET A 1 37.05 7.98 -4.58
N SER A 2 35.93 7.29 -4.72
CA SER A 2 35.58 6.63 -5.99
C SER A 2 35.11 7.68 -7.00
N VAL A 3 35.26 7.37 -8.31
CA VAL A 3 34.83 8.25 -9.41
C VAL A 3 33.37 8.70 -9.24
N GLY A 4 32.51 7.86 -8.64
CA GLY A 4 31.11 8.17 -8.34
C GLY A 4 30.91 9.22 -7.24
N GLU A 5 31.78 9.30 -6.24
CA GLU A 5 31.69 10.30 -5.15
C GLU A 5 32.02 11.69 -5.63
N GLU A 6 32.97 11.85 -6.58
CA GLU A 6 33.33 13.13 -7.17
C GLU A 6 32.27 13.62 -8.17
N GLU A 7 31.58 12.72 -8.86
CA GLU A 7 30.50 13.03 -9.77
C GLU A 7 29.26 13.50 -8.97
N TRP A 8 28.91 12.79 -7.91
CA TRP A 8 27.86 13.19 -6.96
C TRP A 8 28.15 14.54 -6.27
N ALA A 9 29.41 14.80 -5.92
CA ALA A 9 29.80 16.08 -5.30
C ALA A 9 29.67 17.26 -6.30
N ARG A 10 29.96 17.03 -7.58
CA ARG A 10 29.80 18.02 -8.65
C ARG A 10 28.33 18.30 -8.96
N GLU A 11 27.49 17.28 -9.06
CA GLU A 11 26.06 17.43 -9.26
C GLU A 11 25.42 18.18 -8.08
N ARG A 12 25.74 17.83 -6.84
CA ARG A 12 25.26 18.53 -5.65
C ARG A 12 25.67 20.01 -5.63
N ALA A 13 26.89 20.33 -6.06
CA ALA A 13 27.37 21.71 -6.18
C ALA A 13 26.69 22.49 -7.30
N TRP A 14 26.17 21.80 -8.34
CA TRP A 14 25.40 22.44 -9.41
C TRP A 14 23.97 22.78 -8.94
N PHE A 15 23.29 21.91 -8.21
CA PHE A 15 21.97 22.18 -7.60
C PHE A 15 22.01 23.28 -6.51
N GLY A 16 23.17 23.52 -5.88
CA GLY A 16 23.32 24.55 -4.83
C GLY A 16 23.66 25.95 -5.37
N ARG A 17 23.83 26.15 -6.69
CA ARG A 17 24.25 27.44 -7.27
C ARG A 17 23.14 28.34 -7.79
N ASP A 18 21.93 27.78 -7.98
CA ASP A 18 20.79 28.59 -8.43
C ASP A 18 19.97 29.05 -7.22
N GLY A 19 20.34 30.25 -6.72
CA GLY A 19 19.56 31.18 -5.89
C GLY A 19 18.67 30.58 -4.82
N GLU A 20 19.01 30.86 -3.56
CA GLU A 20 18.21 30.67 -2.35
C GLU A 20 16.84 31.39 -2.39
N SER A 21 15.95 30.98 -3.27
CA SER A 21 14.53 31.23 -3.05
C SER A 21 14.03 30.11 -2.13
N ALA A 22 13.75 30.46 -0.87
CA ALA A 22 13.12 29.55 0.06
C ALA A 22 11.89 28.90 -0.61
N PRO A 23 11.70 27.58 -0.47
CA PRO A 23 10.58 26.89 -1.10
C PRO A 23 9.26 27.61 -0.78
N GLY A 24 8.42 27.81 -1.78
CA GLY A 24 7.11 28.42 -1.60
C GLY A 24 6.26 27.63 -0.57
N PRO A 25 5.17 28.23 -0.06
CA PRO A 25 4.32 27.59 0.95
C PRO A 25 3.87 26.19 0.53
N LEU A 26 3.45 26.01 -0.70
CA LEU A 26 2.99 24.72 -1.25
C LEU A 26 4.11 23.67 -1.24
N ALA A 27 5.32 24.03 -1.67
CA ALA A 27 6.46 23.10 -1.69
C ALA A 27 6.83 22.62 -0.27
N ARG A 28 6.76 23.51 0.73
CA ARG A 28 6.96 23.13 2.14
C ARG A 28 5.90 22.16 2.63
N GLN A 29 4.64 22.41 2.30
CA GLN A 29 3.52 21.53 2.70
C GLN A 29 3.66 20.13 2.08
N PHE A 30 4.07 20.04 0.81
CA PHE A 30 4.35 18.75 0.18
C PHE A 30 5.58 18.05 0.78
N ALA A 31 6.63 18.79 1.14
CA ALA A 31 7.78 18.19 1.83
C ALA A 31 7.40 17.64 3.22
N ASP A 32 6.55 18.34 3.96
CA ASP A 32 6.06 17.88 5.26
C ASP A 32 5.12 16.67 5.11
N LEU A 33 4.23 16.68 4.12
CA LEU A 33 3.40 15.51 3.77
C LEU A 33 4.26 14.29 3.43
N THR A 34 5.27 14.46 2.58
CA THR A 34 6.18 13.39 2.18
C THR A 34 6.91 12.82 3.41
N ARG A 35 7.42 13.69 4.29
CA ARG A 35 8.07 13.26 5.53
C ARG A 35 7.11 12.45 6.41
N THR A 36 5.90 12.95 6.61
CA THR A 36 4.88 12.26 7.41
C THR A 36 4.51 10.89 6.82
N LEU A 37 4.39 10.79 5.49
CA LEU A 37 4.11 9.54 4.80
C LEU A 37 5.26 8.51 4.93
N LEU A 38 6.50 8.96 5.10
CA LEU A 38 7.66 8.08 5.27
C LEU A 38 7.91 7.69 6.73
N ASP A 39 7.65 8.60 7.69
CA ASP A 39 7.95 8.40 9.12
C ASP A 39 6.92 7.50 9.84
N VAL A 40 5.69 7.46 9.38
CA VAL A 40 4.65 6.61 9.96
C VAL A 40 4.75 5.23 9.33
N THR A 41 4.75 4.15 10.15
CA THR A 41 4.60 2.77 9.63
C THR A 41 3.31 2.73 8.81
N PRO A 42 3.39 2.75 7.48
CA PRO A 42 2.24 3.12 6.70
C PRO A 42 1.29 1.94 6.59
N THR A 43 0.12 2.10 7.17
CA THR A 43 -1.02 1.27 6.77
C THR A 43 -1.73 1.96 5.60
N VAL A 44 -2.33 1.20 4.70
CA VAL A 44 -3.13 1.74 3.59
C VAL A 44 -4.11 2.80 4.11
N ASN A 45 -4.86 2.49 5.17
CA ASN A 45 -5.82 3.42 5.76
C ASN A 45 -5.17 4.69 6.34
N GLY A 46 -3.96 4.57 6.91
CA GLY A 46 -3.17 5.71 7.42
C GLY A 46 -2.76 6.67 6.29
N VAL A 47 -2.24 6.12 5.19
CA VAL A 47 -1.89 6.90 3.99
C VAL A 47 -3.10 7.62 3.43
N LEU A 48 -4.24 6.92 3.27
CA LEU A 48 -5.45 7.51 2.71
C LEU A 48 -6.01 8.63 3.59
N LYS A 49 -5.99 8.49 4.92
CA LYS A 49 -6.40 9.56 5.85
C LYS A 49 -5.52 10.80 5.75
N LEU A 50 -4.20 10.62 5.65
CA LEU A 50 -3.26 11.73 5.46
C LEU A 50 -3.52 12.47 4.15
N VAL A 51 -3.76 11.74 3.07
CA VAL A 51 -4.04 12.33 1.75
C VAL A 51 -5.37 13.08 1.73
N VAL A 52 -6.43 12.52 2.31
CA VAL A 52 -7.74 13.19 2.44
C VAL A 52 -7.61 14.47 3.27
N GLY A 53 -6.88 14.45 4.39
CA GLY A 53 -6.60 15.63 5.19
C GLY A 53 -5.78 16.68 4.42
N ALA A 54 -4.77 16.26 3.67
CA ALA A 54 -3.97 17.15 2.84
C ALA A 54 -4.80 17.76 1.69
N ALA A 55 -5.68 16.98 1.05
CA ALA A 55 -6.56 17.49 -0.01
C ALA A 55 -7.50 18.57 0.51
N THR A 56 -8.11 18.37 1.68
CA THR A 56 -8.97 19.38 2.34
C THR A 56 -8.19 20.66 2.67
N ALA A 57 -6.91 20.56 3.02
CA ALA A 57 -6.11 21.72 3.39
C ALA A 57 -5.47 22.46 2.22
N LEU A 58 -5.14 21.77 1.12
CA LEU A 58 -4.32 22.29 0.03
C LEU A 58 -5.11 22.63 -1.24
N VAL A 59 -6.27 21.96 -1.44
CA VAL A 59 -7.12 22.25 -2.61
C VAL A 59 -8.12 23.31 -2.21
N PRO A 60 -8.13 24.48 -2.85
CA PRO A 60 -9.14 25.51 -2.58
C PRO A 60 -10.55 24.98 -2.83
N ASP A 61 -11.51 25.43 -2.03
CA ASP A 61 -12.92 25.08 -2.13
C ASP A 61 -13.22 23.55 -2.07
N ALA A 62 -12.31 22.78 -1.47
CA ALA A 62 -12.54 21.36 -1.17
C ALA A 62 -13.46 21.21 0.05
N ASP A 63 -14.76 21.18 -0.18
CA ASP A 63 -15.78 21.08 0.89
C ASP A 63 -15.97 19.65 1.39
N LEU A 64 -15.73 18.66 0.52
CA LEU A 64 -15.90 17.25 0.82
C LEU A 64 -14.86 16.43 0.04
N VAL A 65 -14.19 15.51 0.72
CA VAL A 65 -13.15 14.66 0.13
C VAL A 65 -13.38 13.22 0.49
N SER A 66 -13.18 12.32 -0.47
CA SER A 66 -13.19 10.87 -0.26
C SER A 66 -12.12 10.17 -1.09
N VAL A 67 -11.86 8.92 -0.76
CA VAL A 67 -11.08 8.01 -1.60
C VAL A 67 -11.94 6.84 -2.00
N THR A 68 -12.03 6.59 -3.29
CA THR A 68 -12.55 5.35 -3.86
C THR A 68 -11.39 4.38 -4.04
N LEU A 69 -11.56 3.13 -3.62
CA LEU A 69 -10.72 2.00 -4.02
C LEU A 69 -11.51 1.01 -4.85
N ARG A 70 -10.83 0.38 -5.79
CA ARG A 70 -11.38 -0.68 -6.62
C ARG A 70 -10.61 -1.97 -6.33
N ASP A 71 -11.34 -2.98 -5.89
CA ASP A 71 -10.79 -4.31 -5.62
C ASP A 71 -10.48 -5.09 -6.89
N VAL A 72 -9.77 -6.21 -6.73
CA VAL A 72 -9.38 -7.09 -7.84
C VAL A 72 -10.57 -7.72 -8.58
N ASP A 73 -11.71 -7.87 -7.92
CA ASP A 73 -12.97 -8.34 -8.50
C ASP A 73 -13.75 -7.24 -9.24
N GLY A 74 -13.25 -6.00 -9.17
CA GLY A 74 -13.86 -4.83 -9.79
C GLY A 74 -14.87 -4.08 -8.92
N THR A 75 -15.08 -4.50 -7.68
CA THR A 75 -15.96 -3.83 -6.71
C THR A 75 -15.34 -2.54 -6.23
N PHE A 76 -16.16 -1.50 -6.09
CA PHE A 76 -15.72 -0.20 -5.55
C PHE A 76 -16.18 -0.02 -4.11
N HIS A 77 -15.35 0.67 -3.31
CA HIS A 77 -15.69 1.05 -1.94
C HIS A 77 -14.99 2.35 -1.53
N THR A 78 -15.52 3.04 -0.51
CA THR A 78 -15.00 4.30 0.02
C THR A 78 -14.45 4.08 1.44
N PRO A 79 -13.15 3.78 1.60
CA PRO A 79 -12.56 3.47 2.92
C PRO A 79 -12.34 4.70 3.79
N VAL A 80 -12.20 5.89 3.19
CA VAL A 80 -11.92 7.15 3.91
C VAL A 80 -12.67 8.30 3.26
N GLU A 81 -13.29 9.12 4.12
CA GLU A 81 -14.05 10.31 3.72
C GLU A 81 -14.01 11.39 4.81
N THR A 82 -14.27 12.65 4.44
CA THR A 82 -14.39 13.76 5.40
C THR A 82 -15.81 13.93 5.93
N GLY A 83 -16.79 13.32 5.29
CA GLY A 83 -18.18 13.39 5.73
C GLY A 83 -19.06 12.36 5.01
N PRO A 84 -20.13 11.87 5.67
CA PRO A 84 -20.94 10.73 5.21
C PRO A 84 -21.74 10.99 3.92
N VAL A 85 -21.75 12.21 3.43
CA VAL A 85 -22.33 12.54 2.13
C VAL A 85 -21.43 12.03 1.00
N ALA A 86 -20.09 11.99 1.20
CA ALA A 86 -19.16 11.51 0.20
C ALA A 86 -19.45 10.05 -0.18
N SER A 87 -19.55 9.13 0.79
CA SER A 87 -19.90 7.74 0.52
C SER A 87 -21.22 7.59 -0.22
N ARG A 88 -22.21 8.44 0.09
CA ARG A 88 -23.48 8.40 -0.64
C ARG A 88 -23.34 8.85 -2.08
N LEU A 89 -22.57 9.88 -2.35
CA LEU A 89 -22.30 10.35 -3.71
C LEU A 89 -21.45 9.35 -4.49
N ASP A 90 -20.45 8.78 -3.84
CA ASP A 90 -19.61 7.72 -4.42
C ASP A 90 -20.47 6.48 -4.74
N GLN A 91 -21.40 6.10 -3.85
CA GLN A 91 -22.30 4.96 -4.08
C GLN A 91 -23.21 5.18 -5.30
N VAL A 92 -23.70 6.40 -5.54
CA VAL A 92 -24.44 6.71 -6.78
C VAL A 92 -23.60 6.45 -8.02
N GLN A 93 -22.30 6.82 -7.98
CA GLN A 93 -21.38 6.56 -9.09
C GLN A 93 -21.15 5.04 -9.27
N TYR A 94 -21.04 4.28 -8.19
CA TYR A 94 -20.85 2.82 -8.24
C TYR A 94 -22.09 2.11 -8.82
N ASP A 95 -23.28 2.46 -8.34
CA ASP A 95 -24.54 1.83 -8.73
C ASP A 95 -24.86 2.03 -10.22
N HIS A 96 -24.47 3.19 -10.77
CA HIS A 96 -24.73 3.54 -12.17
C HIS A 96 -23.53 3.29 -13.08
N GLY A 97 -22.36 3.00 -12.53
CA GLY A 97 -21.11 2.80 -13.30
C GLY A 97 -20.66 4.07 -14.04
N GLU A 98 -21.12 5.23 -13.60
CA GLU A 98 -20.81 6.54 -14.18
C GLU A 98 -20.24 7.49 -13.12
N GLY A 99 -19.50 8.51 -13.57
CA GLY A 99 -18.94 9.53 -12.70
C GLY A 99 -17.42 9.51 -12.69
N PRO A 100 -16.80 10.65 -12.31
CA PRO A 100 -15.36 10.83 -12.44
C PRO A 100 -14.57 9.89 -11.54
N CYS A 101 -15.08 9.48 -10.37
CA CYS A 101 -14.36 8.58 -9.49
C CYS A 101 -14.28 7.15 -10.06
N VAL A 102 -15.38 6.65 -10.62
CA VAL A 102 -15.43 5.33 -11.24
C VAL A 102 -14.56 5.29 -12.50
N GLU A 103 -14.61 6.35 -13.31
CA GLU A 103 -13.79 6.47 -14.51
C GLU A 103 -12.31 6.52 -14.18
N SER A 104 -11.88 7.38 -13.24
CA SER A 104 -10.48 7.52 -12.84
C SER A 104 -9.93 6.32 -12.06
N ALA A 105 -10.77 5.56 -11.36
CA ALA A 105 -10.35 4.37 -10.64
C ALA A 105 -10.18 3.12 -11.52
N ARG A 106 -10.55 3.17 -12.80
CA ARG A 106 -10.29 2.08 -13.74
C ARG A 106 -8.83 2.06 -14.16
N PRO A 107 -8.23 0.88 -14.40
CA PRO A 107 -6.81 0.78 -14.78
C PRO A 107 -6.45 1.55 -16.07
N ASP A 108 -7.39 1.64 -17.00
CA ASP A 108 -7.30 2.35 -18.28
C ASP A 108 -8.05 3.68 -18.28
N GLY A 109 -8.45 4.15 -17.09
CA GLY A 109 -9.22 5.36 -16.91
C GLY A 109 -8.38 6.63 -17.04
N PRO A 110 -9.03 7.81 -17.12
CA PRO A 110 -8.32 9.08 -17.18
C PRO A 110 -7.62 9.39 -15.86
N ALA A 111 -6.45 10.01 -15.93
CA ALA A 111 -5.73 10.48 -14.75
C ALA A 111 -6.53 11.52 -13.94
N VAL A 112 -7.41 12.26 -14.62
CA VAL A 112 -8.25 13.31 -14.04
C VAL A 112 -9.63 13.29 -14.70
N GLY A 113 -10.67 13.31 -13.87
CA GLY A 113 -12.05 13.58 -14.27
C GLY A 113 -12.59 14.75 -13.46
N TRP A 114 -13.23 15.72 -14.10
CA TRP A 114 -13.83 16.84 -13.37
C TRP A 114 -15.08 17.39 -14.05
N SER A 115 -15.93 18.08 -13.27
CA SER A 115 -17.03 18.91 -13.76
C SER A 115 -17.09 20.22 -13.00
N GLN A 116 -17.35 21.28 -13.75
CA GLN A 116 -17.54 22.63 -13.21
C GLN A 116 -18.98 22.91 -12.80
N ASP A 117 -19.94 22.14 -13.34
CA ASP A 117 -21.37 22.20 -12.97
C ASP A 117 -22.02 20.82 -13.16
N LEU A 118 -22.00 20.03 -12.10
CA LEU A 118 -22.56 18.67 -12.07
C LEU A 118 -24.04 18.61 -12.46
N GLY A 119 -24.81 19.64 -12.09
CA GLY A 119 -26.24 19.65 -12.35
C GLY A 119 -26.60 19.74 -13.83
N SER A 120 -25.67 20.23 -14.66
CA SER A 120 -25.87 20.40 -16.12
C SER A 120 -24.94 19.53 -16.96
N ASP A 121 -24.08 18.70 -16.34
CA ASP A 121 -23.12 17.88 -17.06
C ASP A 121 -23.78 16.63 -17.68
N PRO A 122 -23.85 16.53 -19.02
CA PRO A 122 -24.54 15.43 -19.68
C PRO A 122 -23.79 14.11 -19.60
N ARG A 123 -22.51 14.10 -19.19
CA ARG A 123 -21.69 12.89 -19.08
C ARG A 123 -22.21 11.94 -17.99
N TRP A 124 -22.81 12.50 -16.93
CA TRP A 124 -23.22 11.74 -15.75
C TRP A 124 -24.67 12.05 -15.38
N PRO A 125 -25.65 11.53 -16.14
CA PRO A 125 -27.05 11.89 -16.01
C PRO A 125 -27.73 11.44 -14.70
N ALA A 126 -27.21 10.40 -14.03
CA ALA A 126 -27.70 9.97 -12.75
C ALA A 126 -26.92 10.65 -11.58
N PHE A 127 -25.60 10.65 -11.66
CA PHE A 127 -24.72 11.17 -10.63
C PHE A 127 -24.82 12.70 -10.50
N GLY A 128 -24.73 13.43 -11.61
CA GLY A 128 -24.70 14.90 -11.59
C GLY A 128 -25.90 15.52 -10.86
N PRO A 129 -27.14 15.19 -11.22
CA PRO A 129 -28.33 15.67 -10.50
C PRO A 129 -28.40 15.19 -9.04
N ALA A 130 -27.88 13.99 -8.72
CA ALA A 130 -27.83 13.51 -7.35
C ALA A 130 -26.87 14.36 -6.48
N ALA A 131 -25.69 14.66 -6.99
CA ALA A 131 -24.73 15.52 -6.30
C ALA A 131 -25.28 16.95 -6.11
N ALA A 132 -25.90 17.51 -7.14
CA ALA A 132 -26.52 18.83 -7.07
C ALA A 132 -27.64 18.92 -6.02
N ARG A 133 -28.45 17.86 -5.85
CA ARG A 133 -29.48 17.81 -4.77
C ARG A 133 -28.88 17.80 -3.37
N HIS A 134 -27.65 17.30 -3.22
CA HIS A 134 -26.90 17.37 -1.96
C HIS A 134 -26.10 18.69 -1.82
N GLY A 135 -26.23 19.62 -2.75
CA GLY A 135 -25.60 20.93 -2.73
C GLY A 135 -24.15 20.94 -3.27
N TYR A 136 -23.68 19.86 -3.88
CA TYR A 136 -22.36 19.80 -4.51
C TYR A 136 -22.48 20.03 -6.02
N HIS A 137 -21.79 21.06 -6.48
CA HIS A 137 -21.92 21.53 -7.87
C HIS A 137 -20.67 21.31 -8.71
N SER A 138 -19.50 21.19 -8.10
CA SER A 138 -18.27 20.81 -8.79
C SER A 138 -17.66 19.57 -8.20
N VAL A 139 -16.96 18.81 -9.04
CA VAL A 139 -16.21 17.61 -8.66
C VAL A 139 -14.87 17.56 -9.39
N LEU A 140 -13.85 17.05 -8.70
CA LEU A 140 -12.54 16.73 -9.24
C LEU A 140 -12.13 15.36 -8.72
N ALA A 141 -11.87 14.42 -9.60
CA ALA A 141 -11.33 13.10 -9.25
C ALA A 141 -9.99 12.89 -9.92
N THR A 142 -9.01 12.37 -9.18
CA THR A 142 -7.69 12.03 -9.71
C THR A 142 -7.37 10.58 -9.44
N ALA A 143 -6.82 9.87 -10.45
CA ALA A 143 -6.48 8.46 -10.34
C ALA A 143 -5.44 8.21 -9.25
N LEU A 144 -5.68 7.18 -8.41
CA LEU A 144 -4.73 6.59 -7.48
C LEU A 144 -4.23 5.27 -8.04
N LEU A 145 -2.92 5.06 -7.98
CA LEU A 145 -2.26 3.87 -8.52
C LEU A 145 -2.66 3.62 -10.00
N PRO A 146 -2.51 4.63 -10.87
CA PRO A 146 -2.82 4.46 -12.28
C PRO A 146 -1.98 3.30 -12.84
N ASP A 147 -2.52 2.58 -13.82
CA ASP A 147 -1.89 1.41 -14.44
C ASP A 147 -1.57 0.23 -13.49
N ALA A 148 -2.15 0.23 -12.29
CA ALA A 148 -2.01 -0.91 -11.39
C ALA A 148 -2.63 -2.16 -12.03
N ARG A 149 -1.78 -3.16 -12.33
CA ARG A 149 -2.24 -4.44 -12.88
C ARG A 149 -2.72 -5.35 -11.75
N PRO A 150 -3.80 -6.11 -11.95
CA PRO A 150 -4.25 -7.08 -10.95
C PRO A 150 -3.08 -8.00 -10.52
N PRO A 151 -2.97 -8.36 -9.21
CA PRO A 151 -3.95 -8.12 -8.14
C PRO A 151 -3.79 -6.80 -7.36
N ARG A 152 -3.31 -5.73 -7.97
CA ARG A 152 -3.07 -4.47 -7.29
C ARG A 152 -4.33 -3.63 -7.17
N LEU A 153 -4.43 -2.89 -6.07
CA LEU A 153 -5.48 -1.89 -5.87
C LEU A 153 -5.33 -0.76 -6.89
N SER A 154 -6.46 -0.26 -7.37
CA SER A 154 -6.57 1.02 -8.07
C SER A 154 -7.63 1.86 -7.38
N GLY A 155 -7.69 3.17 -7.67
CA GLY A 155 -8.65 4.01 -6.98
C GLY A 155 -8.70 5.43 -7.53
N ALA A 156 -9.38 6.30 -6.81
CA ALA A 156 -9.46 7.73 -7.10
C ALA A 156 -9.53 8.55 -5.81
N LEU A 157 -8.88 9.71 -5.81
CA LEU A 157 -9.10 10.77 -4.83
C LEU A 157 -10.20 11.69 -5.37
N ASN A 158 -11.30 11.82 -4.64
CA ASN A 158 -12.49 12.57 -5.04
C ASN A 158 -12.61 13.83 -4.18
N ILE A 159 -12.79 14.97 -4.82
CA ILE A 159 -12.89 16.28 -4.19
C ILE A 159 -14.16 16.95 -4.73
N TYR A 160 -15.04 17.35 -3.83
CA TYR A 160 -16.33 17.97 -4.16
C TYR A 160 -16.39 19.40 -3.62
N SER A 161 -17.06 20.28 -4.34
CA SER A 161 -17.33 21.65 -3.88
C SER A 161 -18.79 22.06 -4.02
N HIS A 162 -19.24 22.88 -3.07
CA HIS A 162 -20.53 23.56 -3.14
C HIS A 162 -20.55 24.64 -4.22
N ALA A 163 -19.40 25.20 -4.57
CA ALA A 163 -19.30 26.22 -5.60
C ALA A 163 -19.30 25.59 -7.01
N ARG A 164 -19.89 26.30 -7.98
CA ARG A 164 -19.70 26.00 -9.40
C ARG A 164 -18.38 26.58 -9.86
N GLY A 165 -17.69 25.88 -10.75
CA GLY A 165 -16.42 26.35 -11.28
C GLY A 165 -15.29 26.38 -10.25
N ALA A 166 -15.37 25.57 -9.18
CA ALA A 166 -14.45 25.62 -8.04
C ALA A 166 -13.01 25.20 -8.41
N PHE A 167 -12.84 24.29 -9.35
CA PHE A 167 -11.55 23.66 -9.61
C PHE A 167 -10.89 24.20 -10.86
N ASP A 168 -9.98 25.15 -10.68
CA ASP A 168 -9.11 25.69 -11.72
C ASP A 168 -7.91 24.76 -12.03
N ALA A 169 -7.06 25.16 -12.97
CA ALA A 169 -5.87 24.39 -13.33
C ALA A 169 -4.93 24.15 -12.14
N ARG A 170 -4.83 25.12 -11.22
CA ARG A 170 -4.02 24.96 -10.01
C ARG A 170 -4.58 23.93 -9.04
N ALA A 171 -5.89 23.91 -8.85
CA ALA A 171 -6.55 22.89 -8.03
C ALA A 171 -6.33 21.48 -8.61
N ILE A 172 -6.40 21.35 -9.93
CA ILE A 172 -6.12 20.10 -10.65
C ILE A 172 -4.67 19.65 -10.43
N ASP A 173 -3.70 20.57 -10.60
CA ASP A 173 -2.27 20.27 -10.40
C ASP A 173 -1.99 19.81 -8.96
N VAL A 174 -2.55 20.49 -7.96
CA VAL A 174 -2.42 20.10 -6.55
C VAL A 174 -3.02 18.72 -6.29
N ALA A 175 -4.21 18.44 -6.81
CA ALA A 175 -4.87 17.15 -6.64
C ALA A 175 -4.06 16.01 -7.32
N LEU A 176 -3.50 16.24 -8.50
CA LEU A 176 -2.62 15.28 -9.18
C LEU A 176 -1.35 15.00 -8.39
N LEU A 177 -0.71 16.03 -7.83
CA LEU A 177 0.46 15.86 -6.98
C LEU A 177 0.13 15.05 -5.72
N LEU A 178 -1.01 15.33 -5.07
CA LEU A 178 -1.49 14.56 -3.93
C LEU A 178 -1.74 13.09 -4.30
N ALA A 179 -2.42 12.84 -5.41
CA ALA A 179 -2.67 11.49 -5.90
C ALA A 179 -1.37 10.73 -6.23
N THR A 180 -0.38 11.42 -6.79
CA THR A 180 0.95 10.85 -7.07
C THR A 180 1.66 10.45 -5.78
N HIS A 181 1.71 11.33 -4.76
CA HIS A 181 2.32 11.03 -3.47
C HIS A 181 1.60 9.89 -2.76
N ALA A 182 0.26 9.88 -2.80
CA ALA A 182 -0.56 8.79 -2.28
C ALA A 182 -0.23 7.46 -2.96
N SER A 183 -0.15 7.46 -4.28
CA SER A 183 0.16 6.27 -5.08
C SER A 183 1.53 5.69 -4.73
N LEU A 184 2.56 6.54 -4.61
CA LEU A 184 3.90 6.13 -4.20
C LEU A 184 3.91 5.56 -2.77
N ALA A 185 3.22 6.22 -1.82
CA ALA A 185 3.14 5.75 -0.44
C ALA A 185 2.39 4.42 -0.33
N LEU A 186 1.29 4.24 -1.07
CA LEU A 186 0.54 2.98 -1.12
C LEU A 186 1.38 1.85 -1.73
N ALA A 187 2.08 2.12 -2.84
CA ALA A 187 2.97 1.14 -3.46
C ALA A 187 4.13 0.75 -2.52
N HIS A 188 4.68 1.71 -1.77
CA HIS A 188 5.70 1.43 -0.76
C HIS A 188 5.15 0.54 0.37
N THR A 189 3.95 0.84 0.87
CA THR A 189 3.29 0.05 1.92
C THR A 189 3.10 -1.41 1.50
N GLU A 190 2.64 -1.64 0.27
CA GLU A 190 2.48 -2.99 -0.29
C GLU A 190 3.83 -3.71 -0.43
N ALA A 191 4.87 -3.01 -0.90
CA ALA A 191 6.20 -3.58 -1.06
C ALA A 191 6.80 -3.99 0.29
N VAL A 192 6.67 -3.16 1.33
CA VAL A 192 7.12 -3.46 2.70
C VAL A 192 6.39 -4.68 3.25
N ALA A 193 5.05 -4.71 3.18
CA ALA A 193 4.26 -5.83 3.68
C ALA A 193 4.62 -7.15 2.96
N SER A 194 4.84 -7.11 1.66
CA SER A 194 5.28 -8.27 0.87
C SER A 194 6.67 -8.75 1.29
N ALA A 195 7.62 -7.83 1.47
CA ALA A 195 8.97 -8.16 1.89
C ALA A 195 9.03 -8.75 3.31
N GLU A 196 8.22 -8.22 4.24
CA GLU A 196 8.10 -8.76 5.60
C GLU A 196 7.53 -10.19 5.60
N LEU A 197 6.51 -10.44 4.78
CA LEU A 197 5.93 -11.79 4.63
C LEU A 197 6.95 -12.76 4.05
N GLU A 198 7.68 -12.37 3.03
CA GLU A 198 8.74 -13.19 2.43
C GLU A 198 9.87 -13.47 3.44
N ALA A 199 10.33 -12.45 4.16
CA ALA A 199 11.32 -12.62 5.22
C ALA A 199 10.86 -13.58 6.32
N ALA A 200 9.58 -13.51 6.72
CA ALA A 200 8.99 -14.44 7.67
C ALA A 200 8.92 -15.88 7.13
N HIS A 201 8.65 -16.06 5.84
CA HIS A 201 8.67 -17.36 5.18
C HIS A 201 10.09 -17.94 5.12
N LEU A 202 11.08 -17.13 4.75
CA LEU A 202 12.49 -17.54 4.69
C LEU A 202 13.03 -17.94 6.07
N ARG A 203 12.76 -17.15 7.12
CA ARG A 203 13.13 -17.49 8.51
C ARG A 203 12.54 -18.84 8.92
N ARG A 204 11.23 -19.05 8.68
CA ARG A 204 10.59 -20.33 8.97
C ARG A 204 11.20 -21.52 8.21
N ALA A 205 11.62 -21.30 6.96
CA ALA A 205 12.29 -22.33 6.16
C ALA A 205 13.67 -22.69 6.74
N VAL A 206 14.45 -21.69 7.17
CA VAL A 206 15.76 -21.88 7.81
C VAL A 206 15.58 -22.62 9.14
N ASP A 207 14.69 -22.13 10.03
CA ASP A 207 14.39 -22.78 11.31
C ASP A 207 13.96 -24.25 11.14
N SER A 208 13.12 -24.50 10.14
CA SER A 208 12.67 -25.86 9.82
C SER A 208 13.82 -26.77 9.36
N ARG A 209 14.73 -26.22 8.53
CA ARG A 209 15.91 -26.95 8.06
C ARG A 209 16.85 -27.32 9.20
N ASP A 210 17.10 -26.39 10.10
CA ASP A 210 17.98 -26.59 11.25
C ASP A 210 17.43 -27.66 12.20
N VAL A 211 16.14 -27.59 12.54
CA VAL A 211 15.48 -28.57 13.40
C VAL A 211 15.45 -29.95 12.74
N ILE A 212 15.18 -30.05 11.44
CA ILE A 212 15.21 -31.31 10.69
C ILE A 212 16.66 -31.85 10.67
N GLY A 213 17.65 -30.97 10.53
CA GLY A 213 19.06 -31.33 10.59
C GLY A 213 19.47 -31.94 11.93
N GLN A 214 19.05 -31.32 13.05
CA GLN A 214 19.25 -31.85 14.41
C GLN A 214 18.57 -33.22 14.59
N ALA A 215 17.30 -33.34 14.19
CA ALA A 215 16.58 -34.62 14.30
C ALA A 215 17.22 -35.72 13.46
N LYS A 216 17.71 -35.40 12.26
CA LYS A 216 18.52 -36.32 11.42
C LYS A 216 19.77 -36.79 12.17
N GLY A 217 20.55 -35.84 12.74
CA GLY A 217 21.75 -36.17 13.50
C GLY A 217 21.47 -37.11 14.67
N ILE A 218 20.39 -36.89 15.41
CA ILE A 218 19.94 -37.77 16.50
C ILE A 218 19.61 -39.19 16.01
N LEU A 219 18.89 -39.30 14.89
CA LEU A 219 18.55 -40.58 14.31
C LEU A 219 19.76 -41.34 13.78
N MET A 220 20.67 -40.63 13.11
CA MET A 220 21.94 -41.18 12.63
C MET A 220 22.75 -41.78 13.79
N GLN A 221 22.92 -41.03 14.87
CA GLN A 221 23.63 -41.48 16.06
C GLN A 221 22.96 -42.68 16.73
N ARG A 222 21.61 -42.64 16.93
CA ARG A 222 20.88 -43.69 17.66
C ARG A 222 20.75 -44.98 16.87
N ARG A 223 20.63 -44.92 15.55
CA ARG A 223 20.33 -46.08 14.70
C ARG A 223 21.45 -46.53 13.81
N GLY A 224 22.59 -45.79 13.75
CA GLY A 224 23.69 -46.08 12.88
C GLY A 224 23.38 -45.99 11.38
N ILE A 225 22.43 -45.12 11.00
CA ILE A 225 21.93 -44.96 9.63
C ILE A 225 22.48 -43.71 8.98
N THR A 226 22.45 -43.66 7.66
CA THR A 226 22.89 -42.52 6.86
C THR A 226 21.93 -41.30 7.00
N ALA A 227 22.37 -40.12 6.57
CA ALA A 227 21.59 -38.91 6.60
C ALA A 227 20.31 -38.99 5.74
N ASP A 228 20.38 -39.71 4.63
CA ASP A 228 19.21 -39.89 3.74
C ASP A 228 18.20 -40.86 4.33
N GLU A 229 18.69 -41.98 4.90
CA GLU A 229 17.83 -42.93 5.62
C GLU A 229 17.15 -42.26 6.84
N ALA A 230 17.86 -41.41 7.59
CA ALA A 230 17.31 -40.66 8.71
C ALA A 230 16.20 -39.70 8.25
N PHE A 231 16.40 -39.03 7.12
CA PHE A 231 15.38 -38.14 6.52
C PHE A 231 14.14 -38.93 6.09
N ASP A 232 14.34 -40.09 5.45
CA ASP A 232 13.23 -40.95 5.04
C ASP A 232 12.44 -41.50 6.23
N VAL A 233 13.08 -41.83 7.35
CA VAL A 233 12.41 -42.19 8.60
C VAL A 233 11.52 -41.06 9.12
N LEU A 234 12.06 -39.84 9.18
CA LEU A 234 11.31 -38.66 9.60
C LEU A 234 10.13 -38.38 8.67
N ARG A 235 10.33 -38.46 7.36
CA ARG A 235 9.30 -38.20 6.35
C ARG A 235 8.15 -39.21 6.47
N ARG A 236 8.44 -40.52 6.58
CA ARG A 236 7.41 -41.56 6.76
C ARG A 236 6.63 -41.35 8.06
N ALA A 237 7.32 -41.13 9.17
CA ALA A 237 6.66 -40.88 10.45
C ALA A 237 5.78 -39.62 10.43
N SER A 238 6.22 -38.55 9.75
CA SER A 238 5.42 -37.32 9.52
C SER A 238 4.13 -37.62 8.74
N GLN A 239 4.21 -38.46 7.70
CA GLN A 239 3.05 -38.89 6.91
C GLN A 239 2.11 -39.79 7.70
N ASP A 240 2.64 -40.81 8.39
CA ASP A 240 1.85 -41.74 9.16
C ASP A 240 1.08 -41.07 10.32
N LEU A 241 1.71 -40.08 10.96
CA LEU A 241 1.13 -39.30 12.05
C LEU A 241 0.32 -38.08 11.59
N ASN A 242 0.34 -37.76 10.28
CA ASN A 242 -0.30 -36.59 9.71
C ASN A 242 0.12 -35.26 10.41
N VAL A 243 1.40 -35.12 10.75
CA VAL A 243 1.98 -33.92 11.36
C VAL A 243 3.05 -33.32 10.46
N LYS A 244 3.30 -32.00 10.57
CA LYS A 244 4.35 -31.37 9.77
C LYS A 244 5.72 -31.92 10.14
N LEU A 245 6.58 -32.19 9.15
CA LEU A 245 7.91 -32.74 9.35
C LEU A 245 8.76 -31.91 10.33
N ALA A 246 8.68 -30.58 10.26
CA ALA A 246 9.38 -29.69 11.18
C ALA A 246 8.89 -29.81 12.63
N ASP A 247 7.58 -30.01 12.85
CA ASP A 247 7.01 -30.18 14.20
C ASP A 247 7.42 -31.53 14.81
N LEU A 248 7.42 -32.59 14.00
CA LEU A 248 7.93 -33.90 14.43
C LEU A 248 9.43 -33.83 14.76
N ALA A 249 10.21 -33.18 13.92
CA ALA A 249 11.66 -32.98 14.12
C ALA A 249 11.92 -32.20 15.41
N LYS A 250 11.16 -31.13 15.66
CA LYS A 250 11.25 -30.33 16.88
C LYS A 250 10.94 -31.16 18.14
N ALA A 251 9.88 -31.96 18.11
CA ALA A 251 9.52 -32.84 19.21
C ALA A 251 10.62 -33.89 19.51
N LEU A 252 11.28 -34.42 18.46
CA LEU A 252 12.40 -35.35 18.63
C LEU A 252 13.63 -34.66 19.21
N ALA A 253 13.97 -33.45 18.72
CA ALA A 253 15.11 -32.68 19.20
C ALA A 253 14.93 -32.25 20.66
N SER A 254 13.73 -31.76 21.05
CA SER A 254 13.43 -31.32 22.41
C SER A 254 13.57 -32.44 23.44
N ARG A 255 13.09 -33.66 23.13
CA ARG A 255 13.22 -34.81 24.02
C ARG A 255 14.67 -35.31 24.17
N HIS A 256 15.55 -34.92 23.29
CA HIS A 256 16.98 -35.31 23.35
C HIS A 256 17.79 -34.35 24.23
N THR A 257 17.42 -33.08 24.32
CA THR A 257 18.05 -32.06 25.19
C THR A 257 17.76 -32.25 26.67
N GLU A 258 16.80 -33.07 27.07
CA GLU A 258 16.54 -33.43 28.45
C GLU A 258 17.51 -34.50 29.01
N VAL A 259 18.40 -35.04 28.17
CA VAL A 259 19.50 -35.94 28.64
C VAL A 259 20.64 -35.05 29.05
N GLU A 260 20.85 -34.85 30.36
CA GLU A 260 22.00 -34.18 30.95
C GLU A 260 23.30 -34.82 30.43
N LEU A 261 24.13 -34.03 29.75
CA LEU A 261 25.50 -34.41 29.49
C LEU A 261 26.23 -34.43 30.84
N PRO A 262 26.88 -35.56 31.23
CA PRO A 262 27.75 -35.54 32.42
C PRO A 262 28.83 -34.49 32.23
N ALA A 263 29.07 -33.71 33.29
CA ALA A 263 30.11 -32.70 33.29
C ALA A 263 31.42 -33.36 32.85
N ALA A 264 32.09 -32.79 31.84
CA ALA A 264 33.43 -33.19 31.47
C ALA A 264 34.35 -32.95 32.69
N GLU A 265 34.79 -34.02 33.33
CA GLU A 265 35.83 -33.96 34.35
C GLU A 265 37.10 -33.39 33.71
N ALA A 266 37.61 -32.28 34.32
CA ALA A 266 38.83 -31.62 33.91
C ALA A 266 40.08 -32.42 34.33
#